data_ea86b70a9ee7b417d27508f8c5bbde0a
#
_entry.id   ea86b70a9ee7b417d27508f8c5bbde0a
#
_cell.length_a   1.000
_cell.length_b   1.000
_cell.length_c   1.000
_cell.angle_alpha   90.00
_cell.angle_beta   90.00
_cell.angle_gamma   90.00
#
_symmetry.space_group_name_H-M   'P 1'
#
loop_
_entity.id
_entity.type
_entity.pdbx_description
1 polymer ?
#
loop_
_entity_poly.entity_id
_entity_poly.type
_entity_poly.pdbx_seq_one_letter_code
_entity_poly.pdbx_strand_id
1 'polypeptide(L)'
;MNIFDVIIILFILSGAVVGFKRGLTRELVSLVSFFAIVILAFMLKNPISIFLYEHLPFFKFGGILKGVTVLNIALYEIIAFLIMVIILSVIFKILAVITNLFEKILKMTVILSIPSKIAGAVVGIIESYIWVFIVLYILSFPIFNIGILNESKYKNNILNNTPLLSGFIEPTMKVLDEFGDLKNKYETTENASEFNRETLDLFLKYDVVTVESVDKLIENDKLKIDNVEEILNKYRGE
;
A
#
# COMPACT_ATOMS: atom_id res chain seq x y z
N MET A 1 -13.68 -9.29 -19.02
CA MET A 1 -12.74 -8.15 -19.01
C MET A 1 -13.55 -6.89 -18.79
N ASN A 2 -13.27 -6.16 -17.74
CA ASN A 2 -13.88 -4.85 -17.51
C ASN A 2 -12.91 -3.73 -17.93
N ILE A 3 -13.33 -2.47 -17.83
CA ILE A 3 -12.49 -1.32 -18.21
C ILE A 3 -11.22 -1.23 -17.37
N PHE A 4 -11.27 -1.71 -16.14
CA PHE A 4 -10.12 -1.71 -15.23
C PHE A 4 -9.04 -2.70 -15.69
N ASP A 5 -9.45 -3.87 -16.19
CA ASP A 5 -8.54 -4.85 -16.78
C ASP A 5 -7.77 -4.28 -17.97
N VAL A 6 -8.45 -3.48 -18.80
CA VAL A 6 -7.82 -2.81 -19.95
C VAL A 6 -6.77 -1.80 -19.49
N ILE A 7 -7.08 -1.00 -18.46
CA ILE A 7 -6.15 -0.02 -17.89
C ILE A 7 -4.90 -0.73 -17.35
N ILE A 8 -5.07 -1.85 -16.63
CA ILE A 8 -3.95 -2.65 -16.12
C ILE A 8 -3.02 -3.08 -17.27
N ILE A 9 -3.57 -3.65 -18.32
CA ILE A 9 -2.78 -4.12 -19.46
C ILE A 9 -2.05 -2.95 -20.14
N LEU A 10 -2.74 -1.85 -20.41
CA LEU A 10 -2.14 -0.67 -21.03
C LEU A 10 -1.01 -0.08 -20.18
N PHE A 11 -1.17 -0.05 -18.85
CA PHE A 11 -0.15 0.43 -17.95
C PHE A 11 1.10 -0.47 -17.99
N ILE A 12 0.93 -1.80 -17.94
CA ILE A 12 2.04 -2.76 -18.04
C ILE A 12 2.76 -2.63 -19.39
N LEU A 13 2.01 -2.49 -20.48
CA LEU A 13 2.60 -2.29 -21.82
C LEU A 13 3.34 -0.96 -21.92
N SER A 14 2.87 0.10 -21.25
CA SER A 14 3.60 1.37 -21.20
C SER A 14 4.96 1.23 -20.54
N GLY A 15 5.09 0.37 -19.52
CA GLY A 15 6.36 0.02 -18.90
C GLY A 15 7.36 -0.60 -19.88
N ALA A 16 6.88 -1.49 -20.78
CA ALA A 16 7.73 -2.04 -21.83
C ALA A 16 8.30 -0.95 -22.75
N VAL A 17 7.46 0.01 -23.14
CA VAL A 17 7.89 1.13 -24.01
C VAL A 17 8.93 2.03 -23.31
N VAL A 18 8.71 2.33 -22.03
CA VAL A 18 9.64 3.12 -21.22
C VAL A 18 10.96 2.39 -21.04
N GLY A 19 10.92 1.11 -20.65
CA GLY A 19 12.11 0.28 -20.46
C GLY A 19 12.90 0.09 -21.74
N PHE A 20 12.22 -0.09 -22.87
CA PHE A 20 12.89 -0.14 -24.17
C PHE A 20 13.65 1.16 -24.51
N LYS A 21 13.05 2.31 -24.20
CA LYS A 21 13.70 3.62 -24.44
C LYS A 21 14.90 3.85 -23.51
N ARG A 22 14.82 3.41 -22.25
CA ARG A 22 15.88 3.62 -21.23
C ARG A 22 17.02 2.62 -21.35
N GLY A 23 16.74 1.40 -21.79
CA GLY A 23 17.67 0.29 -21.84
C GLY A 23 17.90 -0.38 -20.49
N LEU A 24 18.51 -1.58 -20.51
CA LEU A 24 18.63 -2.49 -19.37
C LEU A 24 19.23 -1.82 -18.11
N THR A 25 20.38 -1.16 -18.26
CA THR A 25 21.13 -0.68 -17.08
C THR A 25 20.35 0.39 -16.31
N ARG A 26 19.71 1.33 -17.03
CA ARG A 26 18.90 2.37 -16.37
C ARG A 26 17.67 1.80 -15.73
N GLU A 27 17.04 0.83 -16.37
CA GLU A 27 15.82 0.21 -15.87
C GLU A 27 16.10 -0.66 -14.64
N LEU A 28 17.23 -1.38 -14.61
CA LEU A 28 17.66 -2.11 -13.40
C LEU A 28 17.91 -1.16 -12.22
N VAL A 29 18.57 -0.02 -12.44
CA VAL A 29 18.77 0.98 -11.38
C VAL A 29 17.44 1.54 -10.90
N SER A 30 16.51 1.82 -11.81
CA SER A 30 15.14 2.26 -11.47
C SER A 30 14.45 1.24 -10.59
N LEU A 31 14.46 -0.03 -10.99
CA LEU A 31 13.84 -1.14 -10.27
C LEU A 31 14.43 -1.32 -8.85
N VAL A 32 15.76 -1.32 -8.72
CA VAL A 32 16.42 -1.44 -7.41
C VAL A 32 16.10 -0.24 -6.52
N SER A 33 16.14 0.98 -7.06
CA SER A 33 15.76 2.19 -6.33
C SER A 33 14.31 2.15 -5.89
N PHE A 34 13.42 1.66 -6.75
CA PHE A 34 12.01 1.49 -6.44
C PHE A 34 11.80 0.56 -5.22
N PHE A 35 12.42 -0.62 -5.24
CA PHE A 35 12.32 -1.55 -4.10
C PHE A 35 12.89 -0.94 -2.82
N ALA A 36 14.04 -0.28 -2.89
CA ALA A 36 14.63 0.39 -1.74
C ALA A 36 13.67 1.46 -1.17
N ILE A 37 13.06 2.28 -2.02
CA ILE A 37 12.10 3.31 -1.61
C ILE A 37 10.87 2.68 -0.96
N VAL A 38 10.29 1.65 -1.56
CA VAL A 38 9.08 0.99 -1.04
C VAL A 38 9.34 0.34 0.33
N ILE A 39 10.44 -0.38 0.46
CA ILE A 39 10.82 -1.05 1.73
C ILE A 39 11.08 0.00 2.81
N LEU A 40 11.88 1.03 2.51
CA LEU A 40 12.17 2.09 3.47
C LEU A 40 10.92 2.91 3.82
N ALA A 41 10.03 3.16 2.86
CA ALA A 41 8.78 3.86 3.12
C ALA A 41 7.89 3.06 4.09
N PHE A 42 7.82 1.76 3.92
CA PHE A 42 7.06 0.89 4.83
C PHE A 42 7.65 0.91 6.24
N MET A 43 8.98 0.85 6.37
CA MET A 43 9.67 0.88 7.66
C MET A 43 9.59 2.24 8.37
N LEU A 44 9.55 3.34 7.60
CA LEU A 44 9.67 4.69 8.14
C LEU A 44 8.34 5.46 8.16
N LYS A 45 7.21 4.86 7.80
CA LYS A 45 5.91 5.54 7.74
C LYS A 45 5.35 5.96 9.12
N ASN A 46 5.70 5.25 10.20
CA ASN A 46 5.10 5.44 11.53
C ASN A 46 5.16 6.88 12.07
N PRO A 47 6.29 7.63 12.01
CA PRO A 47 6.31 9.00 12.46
C PRO A 47 5.32 9.91 11.71
N ILE A 48 5.08 9.62 10.42
CA ILE A 48 4.11 10.38 9.63
C ILE A 48 2.69 9.99 10.00
N SER A 49 2.40 8.71 10.19
CA SER A 49 1.06 8.26 10.57
C SER A 49 0.65 8.84 11.94
N ILE A 50 1.56 8.85 12.91
CA ILE A 50 1.33 9.47 14.23
C ILE A 50 1.04 10.98 14.07
N PHE A 51 1.85 11.69 13.29
CA PHE A 51 1.61 13.12 13.02
C PHE A 51 0.23 13.36 12.38
N LEU A 52 -0.19 12.51 11.44
CA LEU A 52 -1.51 12.61 10.82
C LEU A 52 -2.64 12.33 11.84
N TYR A 53 -2.47 11.34 12.71
CA TYR A 53 -3.44 11.05 13.78
C TYR A 53 -3.63 12.23 14.72
N GLU A 54 -2.54 12.92 15.06
CA GLU A 54 -2.58 14.05 16.00
C GLU A 54 -3.23 15.29 15.39
N HIS A 55 -2.95 15.60 14.13
CA HIS A 55 -3.26 16.91 13.54
C HIS A 55 -4.47 16.88 12.60
N LEU A 56 -4.85 15.74 12.02
CA LEU A 56 -5.96 15.70 11.07
C LEU A 56 -7.26 15.16 11.69
N PRO A 57 -8.42 15.70 11.26
CA PRO A 57 -9.71 15.20 11.73
C PRO A 57 -10.05 13.86 11.11
N PHE A 58 -10.70 12.99 11.88
CA PHE A 58 -11.20 11.72 11.35
C PHE A 58 -12.34 11.94 10.35
N PHE A 59 -12.29 11.22 9.25
CA PHE A 59 -13.34 11.19 8.25
C PHE A 59 -14.58 10.49 8.81
N LYS A 60 -15.74 11.04 8.48
CA LYS A 60 -17.03 10.43 8.80
C LYS A 60 -17.46 9.56 7.61
N PHE A 61 -17.33 8.26 7.77
CA PHE A 61 -17.79 7.32 6.75
C PHE A 61 -19.32 7.29 6.71
N GLY A 62 -19.88 7.14 5.51
CA GLY A 62 -21.32 7.04 5.28
C GLY A 62 -21.79 5.60 5.07
N GLY A 63 -23.11 5.42 4.92
CA GLY A 63 -23.70 4.10 4.66
C GLY A 63 -23.44 3.11 5.79
N ILE A 64 -23.13 1.89 5.46
CA ILE A 64 -22.87 0.75 6.37
C ILE A 64 -21.69 1.02 7.31
N LEU A 65 -20.71 1.82 6.88
CA LEU A 65 -19.52 2.18 7.64
C LEU A 65 -19.72 3.40 8.55
N LYS A 66 -20.97 3.88 8.71
CA LYS A 66 -21.31 5.00 9.58
C LYS A 66 -20.93 4.68 11.02
N GLY A 67 -20.11 5.55 11.63
CA GLY A 67 -19.65 5.37 13.01
C GLY A 67 -18.41 4.48 13.17
N VAL A 68 -17.88 3.90 12.09
CA VAL A 68 -16.67 3.07 12.13
C VAL A 68 -15.42 3.96 12.09
N THR A 69 -14.93 4.34 13.26
CA THR A 69 -13.76 5.25 13.40
C THR A 69 -12.43 4.56 13.11
N VAL A 70 -12.35 3.25 13.37
CA VAL A 70 -11.12 2.45 13.20
C VAL A 70 -10.61 2.46 11.75
N LEU A 71 -11.48 2.60 10.75
CA LEU A 71 -11.07 2.69 9.34
C LEU A 71 -10.20 3.91 9.04
N ASN A 72 -10.30 4.98 9.85
CA ASN A 72 -9.42 6.15 9.70
C ASN A 72 -7.97 5.78 9.96
N ILE A 73 -7.70 4.80 10.82
CA ILE A 73 -6.36 4.33 11.12
C ILE A 73 -5.72 3.76 9.84
N ALA A 74 -6.40 2.79 9.20
CA ALA A 74 -5.92 2.22 7.96
C ALA A 74 -5.73 3.28 6.85
N LEU A 75 -6.66 4.25 6.76
CA LEU A 75 -6.54 5.35 5.80
C LEU A 75 -5.29 6.20 6.04
N TYR A 76 -5.03 6.59 7.29
CA TYR A 76 -3.85 7.37 7.62
C TYR A 76 -2.55 6.59 7.46
N GLU A 77 -2.54 5.29 7.73
CA GLU A 77 -1.39 4.43 7.44
C GLU A 77 -1.05 4.40 5.94
N ILE A 78 -2.06 4.29 5.09
CA ILE A 78 -1.88 4.36 3.63
C ILE A 78 -1.37 5.74 3.20
N ILE A 79 -1.95 6.81 3.72
CA ILE A 79 -1.53 8.18 3.41
C ILE A 79 -0.09 8.41 3.87
N ALA A 80 0.27 7.98 5.08
CA ALA A 80 1.63 8.10 5.62
C ALA A 80 2.64 7.34 4.74
N PHE A 81 2.31 6.12 4.33
CA PHE A 81 3.13 5.34 3.40
C PHE A 81 3.35 6.10 2.08
N LEU A 82 2.28 6.63 1.47
CA LEU A 82 2.40 7.37 0.21
C LEU A 82 3.22 8.65 0.36
N ILE A 83 3.06 9.40 1.44
CA ILE A 83 3.87 10.58 1.75
C ILE A 83 5.35 10.18 1.89
N MET A 84 5.64 9.08 2.61
CA MET A 84 7.01 8.60 2.78
C MET A 84 7.62 8.15 1.45
N VAL A 85 6.87 7.49 0.58
CA VAL A 85 7.32 7.15 -0.79
C VAL A 85 7.71 8.41 -1.56
N ILE A 86 6.92 9.48 -1.47
CA ILE A 86 7.21 10.76 -2.14
C ILE A 86 8.48 11.37 -1.57
N ILE A 87 8.61 11.47 -0.24
CA ILE A 87 9.79 12.05 0.43
C ILE A 87 11.06 11.28 0.03
N LEU A 88 11.04 9.96 0.15
CA LEU A 88 12.19 9.12 -0.20
C LEU A 88 12.53 9.21 -1.69
N SER A 89 11.53 9.26 -2.56
CA SER A 89 11.76 9.44 -4.01
C SER A 89 12.49 10.75 -4.32
N VAL A 90 12.14 11.83 -3.63
CA VAL A 90 12.84 13.12 -3.75
C VAL A 90 14.26 13.02 -3.22
N ILE A 91 14.45 12.42 -2.04
CA ILE A 91 15.78 12.22 -1.42
C ILE A 91 16.68 11.39 -2.35
N PHE A 92 16.20 10.25 -2.84
CA PHE A 92 16.95 9.39 -3.76
C PHE A 92 17.32 10.13 -5.05
N LYS A 93 16.41 10.94 -5.59
CA LYS A 93 16.68 11.76 -6.78
C LYS A 93 17.77 12.80 -6.50
N ILE A 94 17.74 13.48 -5.36
CA ILE A 94 18.77 14.44 -4.96
C ILE A 94 20.13 13.75 -4.78
N LEU A 95 20.16 12.62 -4.05
CA LEU A 95 21.38 11.84 -3.85
C LEU A 95 21.97 11.37 -5.18
N ALA A 96 21.14 10.91 -6.11
CA ALA A 96 21.58 10.47 -7.43
C ALA A 96 22.21 11.61 -8.23
N VAL A 97 21.70 12.84 -8.11
CA VAL A 97 22.30 14.05 -8.75
C VAL A 97 23.63 14.41 -8.10
N ILE A 98 23.70 14.46 -6.76
CA ILE A 98 24.92 14.86 -6.03
C ILE A 98 26.04 13.85 -6.26
N THR A 99 25.74 12.56 -6.31
CA THR A 99 26.76 11.50 -6.45
C THR A 99 27.22 11.28 -7.88
N ASN A 100 26.72 12.05 -8.86
CA ASN A 100 26.97 11.83 -10.30
C ASN A 100 26.75 10.35 -10.73
N LEU A 101 25.93 9.61 -9.95
CA LEU A 101 25.64 8.22 -10.23
C LEU A 101 25.02 8.06 -11.62
N PHE A 102 24.17 9.01 -12.01
CA PHE A 102 23.57 9.04 -13.33
C PHE A 102 24.61 9.25 -14.45
N GLU A 103 25.63 10.08 -14.25
CA GLU A 103 26.69 10.25 -15.26
C GLU A 103 27.55 9.00 -15.43
N LYS A 104 27.90 8.33 -14.32
CA LYS A 104 28.65 7.07 -14.39
C LYS A 104 27.86 5.98 -15.10
N ILE A 105 26.57 5.84 -14.75
CA ILE A 105 25.67 4.88 -15.39
C ILE A 105 25.46 5.22 -16.86
N LEU A 106 25.31 6.51 -17.19
CA LEU A 106 25.21 6.99 -18.57
C LEU A 106 26.46 6.69 -19.39
N LYS A 107 27.64 6.86 -18.81
CA LYS A 107 28.91 6.55 -19.48
C LYS A 107 29.14 5.05 -19.67
N MET A 108 28.65 4.22 -18.76
CA MET A 108 28.65 2.76 -18.92
C MET A 108 27.64 2.24 -19.95
N THR A 109 26.61 3.03 -20.28
CA THR A 109 25.51 2.63 -21.18
C THR A 109 25.71 3.03 -22.64
N VAL A 110 26.92 3.31 -23.09
CA VAL A 110 27.19 3.64 -24.49
C VAL A 110 26.88 2.48 -25.46
N ILE A 111 26.53 1.31 -24.99
CA ILE A 111 26.03 0.22 -25.83
C ILE A 111 24.49 0.27 -25.84
N LEU A 112 23.93 1.22 -26.56
CA LEU A 112 22.52 1.24 -27.00
C LEU A 112 22.27 0.14 -28.04
N SER A 113 22.73 -1.08 -27.77
CA SER A 113 22.46 -2.21 -28.65
C SER A 113 20.99 -2.63 -28.50
N ILE A 114 20.40 -3.09 -29.60
CA ILE A 114 19.03 -3.63 -29.64
C ILE A 114 18.80 -4.65 -28.50
N PRO A 115 19.73 -5.58 -28.18
CA PRO A 115 19.58 -6.48 -27.04
C PRO A 115 19.38 -5.79 -25.70
N SER A 116 20.11 -4.70 -25.43
CA SER A 116 19.93 -3.92 -24.18
C SER A 116 18.55 -3.26 -24.10
N LYS A 117 18.02 -2.78 -25.20
CA LYS A 117 16.68 -2.19 -25.26
C LYS A 117 15.59 -3.22 -25.03
N ILE A 118 15.72 -4.41 -25.64
CA ILE A 118 14.77 -5.52 -25.44
C ILE A 118 14.78 -5.96 -23.97
N ALA A 119 15.98 -6.16 -23.41
CA ALA A 119 16.11 -6.51 -22.00
C ALA A 119 15.55 -5.40 -21.07
N GLY A 120 15.77 -4.12 -21.41
CA GLY A 120 15.16 -2.99 -20.72
C GLY A 120 13.62 -3.02 -20.77
N ALA A 121 13.03 -3.40 -21.90
CA ALA A 121 11.57 -3.55 -22.02
C ALA A 121 11.04 -4.64 -21.08
N VAL A 122 11.73 -5.77 -20.95
CA VAL A 122 11.37 -6.83 -20.01
C VAL A 122 11.39 -6.33 -18.56
N VAL A 123 12.47 -5.65 -18.17
CA VAL A 123 12.56 -5.07 -16.81
C VAL A 123 11.48 -4.01 -16.58
N GLY A 124 11.18 -3.17 -17.59
CA GLY A 124 10.11 -2.18 -17.50
C GLY A 124 8.72 -2.80 -17.36
N ILE A 125 8.46 -3.97 -17.96
CA ILE A 125 7.24 -4.75 -17.71
C ILE A 125 7.18 -5.18 -16.25
N ILE A 126 8.28 -5.71 -15.69
CA ILE A 126 8.35 -6.17 -14.30
C ILE A 126 8.10 -4.98 -13.35
N GLU A 127 8.76 -3.83 -13.57
CA GLU A 127 8.59 -2.64 -12.75
C GLU A 127 7.14 -2.15 -12.78
N SER A 128 6.55 -2.02 -13.97
CA SER A 128 5.15 -1.58 -14.11
C SER A 128 4.14 -2.59 -13.54
N TYR A 129 4.43 -3.89 -13.63
CA TYR A 129 3.62 -4.94 -13.01
C TYR A 129 3.64 -4.81 -11.47
N ILE A 130 4.79 -4.52 -10.87
CA ILE A 130 4.91 -4.29 -9.43
C ILE A 130 4.13 -3.03 -9.01
N TRP A 131 4.19 -1.96 -9.80
CA TRP A 131 3.36 -0.77 -9.57
C TRP A 131 1.86 -1.10 -9.61
N VAL A 132 1.42 -1.87 -10.60
CA VAL A 132 0.03 -2.35 -10.67
C VAL A 132 -0.32 -3.15 -9.42
N PHE A 133 0.55 -4.05 -8.99
CA PHE A 133 0.35 -4.84 -7.78
C PHE A 133 0.13 -3.95 -6.55
N ILE A 134 0.99 -2.95 -6.33
CA ILE A 134 0.88 -2.02 -5.19
C ILE A 134 -0.41 -1.20 -5.27
N VAL A 135 -0.74 -0.68 -6.45
CA VAL A 135 -1.98 0.10 -6.65
C VAL A 135 -3.21 -0.77 -6.39
N LEU A 136 -3.25 -1.98 -6.92
CA LEU A 136 -4.35 -2.92 -6.68
C LEU A 136 -4.47 -3.29 -5.20
N TYR A 137 -3.34 -3.51 -4.52
CA TYR A 137 -3.30 -3.76 -3.08
C TYR A 137 -3.92 -2.61 -2.29
N ILE A 138 -3.47 -1.37 -2.53
CA ILE A 138 -4.02 -0.17 -1.87
C ILE A 138 -5.51 -0.02 -2.16
N LEU A 139 -5.93 -0.13 -3.41
CA LEU A 139 -7.34 0.01 -3.80
C LEU A 139 -8.24 -1.14 -3.31
N SER A 140 -7.67 -2.25 -2.85
CA SER A 140 -8.42 -3.36 -2.25
C SER A 140 -8.85 -3.10 -0.83
N PHE A 141 -8.34 -2.06 -0.17
CA PHE A 141 -8.78 -1.69 1.17
C PHE A 141 -10.27 -1.29 1.17
N PRO A 142 -11.05 -1.71 2.18
CA PRO A 142 -12.51 -1.50 2.26
C PRO A 142 -12.95 -0.04 2.18
N ILE A 143 -12.04 0.88 2.53
CA ILE A 143 -12.27 2.33 2.51
C ILE A 143 -12.64 2.83 1.09
N PHE A 144 -12.05 2.22 0.05
CA PHE A 144 -12.27 2.67 -1.33
C PHE A 144 -13.55 2.12 -1.95
N ASN A 145 -14.04 0.96 -1.51
CA ASN A 145 -15.29 0.30 -1.95
C ASN A 145 -15.57 0.41 -3.47
N ILE A 146 -14.56 0.14 -4.29
CA ILE A 146 -14.64 0.31 -5.75
C ILE A 146 -15.26 -0.94 -6.37
N GLY A 147 -16.57 -0.91 -6.68
CA GLY A 147 -17.31 -2.05 -7.25
C GLY A 147 -16.66 -2.63 -8.51
N ILE A 148 -16.24 -1.79 -9.46
CA ILE A 148 -15.59 -2.20 -10.71
C ILE A 148 -14.28 -2.99 -10.46
N LEU A 149 -13.58 -2.69 -9.37
CA LEU A 149 -12.38 -3.39 -8.98
C LEU A 149 -12.67 -4.83 -8.53
N ASN A 150 -13.80 -5.05 -7.85
CA ASN A 150 -14.19 -6.37 -7.36
C ASN A 150 -14.58 -7.31 -8.51
N GLU A 151 -15.02 -6.76 -9.64
CA GLU A 151 -15.33 -7.48 -10.86
C GLU A 151 -14.11 -7.74 -11.78
N SER A 152 -12.93 -7.22 -11.43
CA SER A 152 -11.71 -7.39 -12.21
C SER A 152 -11.21 -8.83 -12.13
N LYS A 153 -11.00 -9.46 -13.28
CA LYS A 153 -10.41 -10.81 -13.38
C LYS A 153 -8.93 -10.81 -13.00
N TYR A 154 -8.23 -9.72 -13.30
CA TYR A 154 -6.79 -9.62 -13.07
C TYR A 154 -6.45 -9.26 -11.62
N LYS A 155 -7.31 -8.52 -10.90
CA LYS A 155 -7.06 -8.13 -9.50
C LYS A 155 -6.68 -9.33 -8.63
N ASN A 156 -7.58 -10.30 -8.52
CA ASN A 156 -7.37 -11.45 -7.64
C ASN A 156 -6.19 -12.31 -8.10
N ASN A 157 -6.02 -12.48 -9.42
CA ASN A 157 -4.91 -13.24 -9.96
C ASN A 157 -3.56 -12.56 -9.67
N ILE A 158 -3.47 -11.25 -9.85
CA ILE A 158 -2.26 -10.48 -9.58
C ILE A 158 -1.95 -10.49 -8.08
N LEU A 159 -2.92 -10.20 -7.22
CA LEU A 159 -2.68 -10.11 -5.78
C LEU A 159 -2.36 -11.47 -5.13
N ASN A 160 -3.02 -12.54 -5.57
CA ASN A 160 -2.89 -13.86 -4.92
C ASN A 160 -1.79 -14.74 -5.51
N ASN A 161 -1.42 -14.54 -6.78
CA ASN A 161 -0.54 -15.46 -7.50
C ASN A 161 0.80 -14.83 -7.93
N THR A 162 1.13 -13.60 -7.52
CA THR A 162 2.43 -13.01 -7.84
C THR A 162 3.52 -13.58 -6.96
N PRO A 163 4.53 -14.28 -7.53
CA PRO A 163 5.62 -14.85 -6.74
C PRO A 163 6.28 -13.79 -5.84
N LEU A 164 6.58 -14.15 -4.61
CA LEU A 164 7.15 -13.32 -3.56
C LEU A 164 6.21 -12.22 -3.04
N LEU A 165 5.62 -11.40 -3.91
CA LEU A 165 4.80 -10.25 -3.49
C LEU A 165 3.50 -10.69 -2.81
N SER A 166 2.85 -11.75 -3.28
CA SER A 166 1.63 -12.27 -2.65
C SER A 166 1.88 -12.71 -1.20
N GLY A 167 3.03 -13.31 -0.90
CA GLY A 167 3.39 -13.69 0.46
C GLY A 167 3.53 -12.50 1.42
N PHE A 168 4.01 -11.35 0.93
CA PHE A 168 4.11 -10.14 1.75
C PHE A 168 2.75 -9.52 2.09
N ILE A 169 1.76 -9.65 1.20
CA ILE A 169 0.43 -9.07 1.42
C ILE A 169 -0.59 -10.08 1.94
N GLU A 170 -0.25 -11.37 1.99
CA GLU A 170 -1.17 -12.42 2.44
C GLU A 170 -1.81 -12.13 3.81
N PRO A 171 -1.06 -11.66 4.84
CA PRO A 171 -1.67 -11.29 6.12
C PRO A 171 -2.73 -10.19 5.95
N THR A 172 -2.42 -9.15 5.17
CA THR A 172 -3.37 -8.04 4.93
C THR A 172 -4.55 -8.47 4.06
N MET A 173 -4.37 -9.39 3.10
CA MET A 173 -5.49 -9.94 2.32
C MET A 173 -6.44 -10.73 3.22
N LYS A 174 -5.92 -11.49 4.20
CA LYS A 174 -6.74 -12.14 5.23
C LYS A 174 -7.53 -11.12 6.06
N VAL A 175 -6.88 -10.01 6.43
CA VAL A 175 -7.58 -8.89 7.10
C VAL A 175 -8.74 -8.38 6.27
N LEU A 176 -8.55 -8.20 4.95
CA LEU A 176 -9.62 -7.70 4.08
C LEU A 176 -10.78 -8.67 3.97
N ASP A 177 -10.49 -9.95 3.88
CA ASP A 177 -11.52 -11.01 3.85
C ASP A 177 -12.27 -11.09 5.18
N GLU A 178 -11.55 -11.18 6.32
CA GLU A 178 -12.15 -11.20 7.66
C GLU A 178 -12.92 -9.90 7.96
N PHE A 179 -12.43 -8.74 7.48
CA PHE A 179 -13.18 -7.48 7.59
C PHE A 179 -14.46 -7.50 6.76
N GLY A 180 -14.43 -8.11 5.57
CA GLY A 180 -15.62 -8.31 4.74
C GLY A 180 -16.68 -9.13 5.47
N ASP A 181 -16.27 -10.19 6.15
CA ASP A 181 -17.15 -11.03 6.95
C ASP A 181 -17.73 -10.29 8.17
N LEU A 182 -16.88 -9.52 8.87
CA LEU A 182 -17.32 -8.64 9.97
C LEU A 182 -18.35 -7.62 9.47
N LYS A 183 -18.08 -6.97 8.35
CA LYS A 183 -19.00 -6.01 7.75
C LYS A 183 -20.35 -6.67 7.47
N ASN A 184 -20.37 -7.84 6.85
CA ASN A 184 -21.60 -8.57 6.55
C ASN A 184 -22.37 -8.98 7.83
N LYS A 185 -21.65 -9.40 8.88
CA LYS A 185 -22.21 -9.73 10.20
C LYS A 185 -22.94 -8.54 10.83
N TYR A 186 -22.36 -7.33 10.71
CA TYR A 186 -22.90 -6.12 11.33
C TYR A 186 -23.81 -5.28 10.43
N GLU A 187 -23.97 -5.65 9.16
CA GLU A 187 -24.83 -4.96 8.21
C GLU A 187 -26.30 -4.89 8.67
N THR A 188 -26.74 -5.91 9.44
CA THR A 188 -28.12 -6.04 9.94
C THR A 188 -28.31 -5.59 11.39
N THR A 189 -27.23 -5.45 12.16
CA THR A 189 -27.32 -5.24 13.63
C THR A 189 -27.09 -3.80 14.08
N GLU A 190 -26.65 -2.89 13.22
CA GLU A 190 -26.34 -1.47 13.52
C GLU A 190 -25.50 -1.22 14.79
N ASN A 191 -24.77 -2.23 15.29
CA ASN A 191 -23.93 -2.11 16.49
C ASN A 191 -22.51 -1.62 16.11
N ALA A 192 -22.39 -0.29 15.90
CA ALA A 192 -21.13 0.32 15.52
C ALA A 192 -20.03 0.18 16.58
N SER A 193 -20.39 0.10 17.89
CA SER A 193 -19.40 -0.06 18.96
C SER A 193 -18.71 -1.42 18.88
N GLU A 194 -19.47 -2.49 18.75
CA GLU A 194 -18.94 -3.85 18.65
C GLU A 194 -18.19 -4.06 17.33
N PHE A 195 -18.69 -3.49 16.24
CA PHE A 195 -18.01 -3.52 14.96
C PHE A 195 -16.63 -2.81 15.02
N ASN A 196 -16.53 -1.63 15.67
CA ASN A 196 -15.27 -0.95 15.91
C ASN A 196 -14.31 -1.80 16.76
N ARG A 197 -14.82 -2.46 17.79
CA ARG A 197 -14.03 -3.31 18.69
C ARG A 197 -13.45 -4.52 17.95
N GLU A 198 -14.28 -5.29 17.23
CA GLU A 198 -13.83 -6.45 16.46
C GLU A 198 -12.88 -6.03 15.31
N THR A 199 -13.14 -4.89 14.67
CA THR A 199 -12.25 -4.36 13.62
C THR A 199 -10.90 -3.94 14.18
N LEU A 200 -10.86 -3.35 15.38
CA LEU A 200 -9.60 -3.00 16.03
C LEU A 200 -8.79 -4.24 16.40
N ASP A 201 -9.42 -5.24 16.98
CA ASP A 201 -8.79 -6.53 17.32
C ASP A 201 -8.22 -7.20 16.06
N LEU A 202 -8.96 -7.17 14.97
CA LEU A 202 -8.52 -7.66 13.66
C LEU A 202 -7.28 -6.92 13.15
N PHE A 203 -7.26 -5.59 13.23
CA PHE A 203 -6.16 -4.78 12.73
C PHE A 203 -4.88 -4.94 13.55
N LEU A 204 -5.01 -5.11 14.87
CA LEU A 204 -3.88 -5.42 15.74
C LEU A 204 -3.36 -6.84 15.50
N LYS A 205 -4.24 -7.83 15.39
CA LYS A 205 -3.90 -9.24 15.10
C LYS A 205 -3.00 -9.40 13.87
N TYR A 206 -3.16 -8.53 12.89
CA TYR A 206 -2.43 -8.60 11.61
C TYR A 206 -1.43 -7.46 11.40
N ASP A 207 -1.05 -6.74 12.46
CA ASP A 207 -0.08 -5.62 12.42
C ASP A 207 -0.42 -4.52 11.39
N VAL A 208 -1.71 -4.35 11.07
CA VAL A 208 -2.18 -3.22 10.24
C VAL A 208 -1.99 -1.92 11.01
N VAL A 209 -2.19 -1.96 12.33
CA VAL A 209 -1.99 -0.86 13.27
C VAL A 209 -1.20 -1.37 14.47
N THR A 210 -0.35 -0.51 15.04
CA THR A 210 0.41 -0.83 16.25
C THR A 210 -0.33 -0.39 17.52
N VAL A 211 -0.04 -1.06 18.65
CA VAL A 211 -0.56 -0.66 19.96
C VAL A 211 -0.22 0.80 20.27
N GLU A 212 1.03 1.23 19.96
CA GLU A 212 1.46 2.62 20.15
C GLU A 212 0.59 3.62 19.38
N SER A 213 0.23 3.29 18.12
CA SER A 213 -0.66 4.14 17.33
C SER A 213 -2.06 4.25 17.94
N VAL A 214 -2.57 3.14 18.50
CA VAL A 214 -3.88 3.13 19.16
C VAL A 214 -3.84 3.93 20.48
N ASP A 215 -2.79 3.75 21.30
CA ASP A 215 -2.59 4.52 22.52
C ASP A 215 -2.59 6.03 22.24
N LYS A 216 -1.86 6.47 21.21
CA LYS A 216 -1.84 7.88 20.76
C LYS A 216 -3.21 8.40 20.33
N LEU A 217 -4.03 7.58 19.70
CA LEU A 217 -5.39 7.96 19.30
C LEU A 217 -6.32 8.10 20.51
N ILE A 218 -6.14 7.26 21.53
CA ILE A 218 -6.89 7.34 22.80
C ILE A 218 -6.46 8.60 23.57
N GLU A 219 -5.14 8.84 23.71
CA GLU A 219 -4.59 10.03 24.36
C GLU A 219 -5.12 11.35 23.73
N ASN A 220 -5.30 11.36 22.41
CA ASN A 220 -5.82 12.52 21.67
C ASN A 220 -7.35 12.58 21.57
N ASP A 221 -8.08 11.74 22.33
CA ASP A 221 -9.55 11.66 22.37
C ASP A 221 -10.19 11.41 20.98
N LYS A 222 -9.44 10.79 20.06
CA LYS A 222 -9.86 10.50 18.67
C LYS A 222 -10.47 9.12 18.49
N LEU A 223 -10.14 8.20 19.38
CA LEU A 223 -10.66 6.84 19.37
C LEU A 223 -11.35 6.55 20.71
N LYS A 224 -12.65 6.24 20.64
CA LYS A 224 -13.46 5.86 21.78
C LYS A 224 -14.07 4.49 21.50
N ILE A 225 -13.50 3.46 22.11
CA ILE A 225 -13.95 2.09 22.00
C ILE A 225 -14.13 1.54 23.41
N ASP A 226 -15.30 0.96 23.68
CA ASP A 226 -15.58 0.36 24.96
C ASP A 226 -14.63 -0.82 25.23
N ASN A 227 -14.05 -0.87 26.44
CA ASN A 227 -13.12 -1.93 26.86
C ASN A 227 -11.88 -2.08 25.94
N VAL A 228 -11.40 -0.99 25.34
CA VAL A 228 -10.23 -1.01 24.44
C VAL A 228 -8.97 -1.60 25.11
N GLU A 229 -8.77 -1.35 26.40
CA GLU A 229 -7.63 -1.87 27.17
C GLU A 229 -7.59 -3.41 27.21
N GLU A 230 -8.75 -4.07 27.20
CA GLU A 230 -8.83 -5.54 27.13
C GLU A 230 -8.23 -6.05 25.81
N ILE A 231 -8.50 -5.34 24.72
CA ILE A 231 -7.94 -5.67 23.39
C ILE A 231 -6.43 -5.39 23.36
N LEU A 232 -6.02 -4.19 23.78
CA LEU A 232 -4.60 -3.80 23.74
C LEU A 232 -3.71 -4.71 24.57
N ASN A 233 -4.20 -5.18 25.72
CA ASN A 233 -3.46 -6.08 26.61
C ASN A 233 -3.16 -7.46 25.97
N LYS A 234 -3.88 -7.88 24.94
CA LYS A 234 -3.57 -9.09 24.18
C LYS A 234 -2.28 -8.93 23.37
N TYR A 235 -1.97 -7.68 22.94
CA TYR A 235 -0.91 -7.36 21.98
C TYR A 235 0.24 -6.56 22.59
N ARG A 236 0.17 -6.10 23.88
CA ARG A 236 1.24 -5.37 24.59
C ARG A 236 2.42 -6.24 25.01
N GLY A 237 2.45 -7.51 24.72
CA GLY A 237 3.49 -8.44 25.14
C GLY A 237 4.18 -9.20 24.00
N GLU A 238 3.82 -8.91 22.76
CA GLU A 238 4.43 -9.44 21.56
C GLU A 238 5.35 -8.39 20.94
#